data_a5fb3b8e9a6a70941879f6178f95f08e
#
_entry.id   a5fb3b8e9a6a70941879f6178f95f08e
#
_cell.length_a   1.000
_cell.length_b   1.000
_cell.length_c   1.000
_cell.angle_alpha   90.00
_cell.angle_beta   90.00
_cell.angle_gamma   90.00
#
_symmetry.space_group_name_H-M   'P 1'
#
loop_
_entity.id
_entity.type
_entity.pdbx_description
1 polymer ?
#
loop_
_entity_poly.entity_id
_entity_poly.type
_entity_poly.pdbx_seq_one_letter_code
_entity_poly.pdbx_strand_id
1 'polypeptide(L)'
;MKLLRFFDYAFTRTATFFFKRDGVEADRAIWFVTGIQTCLVLDAACTFLYFVFPGFLKEHSTFGAIAWGMILSGAYMLNRRRYRGQYFRFKEQWQESHRQRVGRGVAMIVIGIIVFYYPLFLLTLFGKASLS
;
A
#
# COMPACT_ATOMS: atom_id res chain seq x y z
N MET A 1 -9.87 5.20 -11.82
CA MET A 1 -9.51 4.06 -12.70
C MET A 1 -8.00 3.85 -12.89
N LYS A 2 -7.16 4.89 -12.99
CA LYS A 2 -5.68 4.73 -13.10
C LYS A 2 -5.04 4.10 -11.86
N LEU A 3 -5.56 4.40 -10.67
CA LEU A 3 -5.05 3.88 -9.39
C LEU A 3 -5.25 2.35 -9.26
N LEU A 4 -6.41 1.83 -9.68
CA LEU A 4 -6.67 0.38 -9.67
C LEU A 4 -5.71 -0.37 -10.60
N ARG A 5 -5.39 0.21 -11.77
CA ARG A 5 -4.40 -0.37 -12.69
C ARG A 5 -3.00 -0.42 -12.08
N PHE A 6 -2.64 0.57 -11.27
CA PHE A 6 -1.38 0.56 -10.55
C PHE A 6 -1.31 -0.62 -9.56
N PHE A 7 -2.38 -0.87 -8.80
CA PHE A 7 -2.42 -2.00 -7.87
C PHE A 7 -2.42 -3.35 -8.58
N ASP A 8 -3.14 -3.48 -9.70
CA ASP A 8 -3.12 -4.69 -10.53
C ASP A 8 -1.71 -4.97 -11.09
N TYR A 9 -1.01 -3.90 -11.48
CA TYR A 9 0.38 -3.99 -11.92
C TYR A 9 1.32 -4.40 -10.77
N ALA A 10 1.21 -3.73 -9.61
CA ALA A 10 2.00 -4.04 -8.42
C ALA A 10 1.79 -5.48 -7.96
N PHE A 11 0.54 -5.97 -7.96
CA PHE A 11 0.21 -7.37 -7.71
C PHE A 11 0.94 -8.30 -8.67
N THR A 12 0.80 -8.08 -9.98
CA THR A 12 1.38 -8.94 -11.02
C THR A 12 2.90 -9.01 -10.90
N ARG A 13 3.56 -7.90 -10.65
CA ARG A 13 5.02 -7.83 -10.51
C ARG A 13 5.51 -8.57 -9.27
N THR A 14 4.87 -8.34 -8.14
CA THR A 14 5.21 -8.99 -6.87
C THR A 14 4.89 -10.49 -6.93
N ALA A 15 3.75 -10.86 -7.50
CA ALA A 15 3.38 -12.27 -7.69
C ALA A 15 4.35 -13.00 -8.62
N THR A 16 4.82 -12.35 -9.68
CA THR A 16 5.82 -12.93 -10.59
C THR A 16 7.16 -13.17 -9.85
N PHE A 17 7.57 -12.23 -9.00
CA PHE A 17 8.79 -12.35 -8.22
C PHE A 17 8.74 -13.50 -7.21
N PHE A 18 7.62 -13.67 -6.53
CA PHE A 18 7.43 -14.70 -5.52
C PHE A 18 6.82 -16.01 -6.05
N PHE A 19 6.58 -16.13 -7.35
CA PHE A 19 5.85 -17.25 -7.94
C PHE A 19 6.39 -18.64 -7.55
N LYS A 20 7.70 -18.78 -7.44
CA LYS A 20 8.33 -20.04 -7.04
C LYS A 20 7.96 -20.49 -5.61
N ARG A 21 7.55 -19.55 -4.73
CA ARG A 21 7.21 -19.83 -3.33
C ARG A 21 5.70 -19.88 -3.10
N ASP A 22 4.96 -18.97 -3.70
CA ASP A 22 3.53 -18.77 -3.43
C ASP A 22 2.63 -19.39 -4.52
N GLY A 23 3.18 -19.73 -5.68
CA GLY A 23 2.41 -20.27 -6.80
C GLY A 23 1.32 -19.30 -7.29
N VAL A 24 0.19 -19.89 -7.68
CA VAL A 24 -0.96 -19.15 -8.24
C VAL A 24 -1.74 -18.36 -7.18
N GLU A 25 -1.63 -18.74 -5.90
CA GLU A 25 -2.33 -18.07 -4.79
C GLU A 25 -1.77 -16.68 -4.51
N ALA A 26 -0.47 -16.47 -4.74
CA ALA A 26 0.23 -15.20 -4.68
C ALA A 26 0.00 -14.41 -3.37
N ASP A 27 -0.05 -15.09 -2.23
CA ASP A 27 -0.39 -14.50 -0.93
C ASP A 27 0.51 -13.32 -0.55
N ARG A 28 1.82 -13.42 -0.83
CA ARG A 28 2.76 -12.30 -0.55
C ARG A 28 2.47 -11.07 -1.40
N ALA A 29 2.06 -11.27 -2.65
CA ALA A 29 1.67 -10.17 -3.52
C ALA A 29 0.38 -9.50 -3.02
N ILE A 30 -0.58 -10.28 -2.52
CA ILE A 30 -1.81 -9.77 -1.90
C ILE A 30 -1.47 -8.93 -0.67
N TRP A 31 -0.59 -9.42 0.21
CA TRP A 31 -0.12 -8.68 1.38
C TRP A 31 0.60 -7.38 1.00
N PHE A 32 1.46 -7.43 -0.01
CA PHE A 32 2.18 -6.25 -0.48
C PHE A 32 1.24 -5.16 -1.00
N VAL A 33 0.27 -5.51 -1.85
CA VAL A 33 -0.73 -4.56 -2.37
C VAL A 33 -1.59 -4.02 -1.23
N THR A 34 -2.01 -4.90 -0.31
CA THR A 34 -2.79 -4.50 0.87
C THR A 34 -2.01 -3.49 1.73
N GLY A 35 -0.73 -3.75 1.96
CA GLY A 35 0.14 -2.82 2.72
C GLY A 35 0.19 -1.44 2.09
N ILE A 36 0.46 -1.34 0.78
CA ILE A 36 0.49 -0.05 0.08
C ILE A 36 -0.86 0.67 0.17
N GLN A 37 -1.97 -0.02 -0.07
CA GLN A 37 -3.31 0.58 0.01
C GLN A 37 -3.64 1.07 1.41
N THR A 38 -3.30 0.29 2.43
CA THR A 38 -3.55 0.67 3.82
C THR A 38 -2.70 1.87 4.24
N CYS A 39 -1.42 1.91 3.82
CA CYS A 39 -0.57 3.08 4.06
C CYS A 39 -1.12 4.34 3.39
N LEU A 40 -1.56 4.26 2.14
CA LEU A 40 -2.17 5.41 1.43
C LEU A 40 -3.42 5.95 2.14
N VAL A 41 -4.28 5.06 2.62
CA VAL A 41 -5.49 5.45 3.37
C VAL A 41 -5.10 6.11 4.70
N LEU A 42 -4.12 5.55 5.40
CA LEU A 42 -3.61 6.12 6.64
C LEU A 42 -2.98 7.50 6.44
N ASP A 43 -2.14 7.64 5.42
CA ASP A 43 -1.48 8.91 5.10
C ASP A 43 -2.51 10.00 4.84
N ALA A 44 -3.55 9.69 4.06
CA ALA A 44 -4.64 10.61 3.79
C ALA A 44 -5.44 10.94 5.07
N ALA A 45 -5.77 9.93 5.88
CA ALA A 45 -6.52 10.12 7.12
C ALA A 45 -5.72 10.90 8.17
N CYS A 46 -4.44 10.57 8.37
CA CYS A 46 -3.56 11.27 9.31
C CYS A 46 -3.36 12.73 8.89
N THR A 47 -3.14 12.98 7.60
CA THR A 47 -2.99 14.32 7.05
C THR A 47 -4.27 15.14 7.28
N PHE A 48 -5.43 14.56 6.97
CA PHE A 48 -6.72 15.21 7.19
C PHE A 48 -6.96 15.54 8.68
N LEU A 49 -6.78 14.55 9.56
CA LEU A 49 -6.98 14.73 11.01
C LEU A 49 -6.03 15.77 11.59
N TYR A 50 -4.80 15.83 11.09
CA TYR A 50 -3.82 16.80 11.53
C TYR A 50 -4.28 18.24 11.23
N PHE A 51 -4.81 18.49 10.02
CA PHE A 51 -5.25 19.84 9.62
C PHE A 51 -6.59 20.23 10.25
N VAL A 52 -7.51 19.29 10.43
CA VAL A 52 -8.88 19.59 10.90
C VAL A 52 -8.99 19.50 12.43
N PHE A 53 -8.27 18.57 13.04
CA PHE A 53 -8.34 18.31 14.49
C PHE A 53 -6.94 18.18 15.09
N PRO A 54 -6.18 19.29 15.24
CA PRO A 54 -4.85 19.26 15.81
C PRO A 54 -4.90 18.71 17.25
N GLY A 55 -4.08 17.69 17.52
CA GLY A 55 -4.04 17.00 18.83
C GLY A 55 -4.85 15.72 18.95
N PHE A 56 -5.84 15.49 18.09
CA PHE A 56 -6.71 14.30 18.13
C PHE A 56 -5.93 12.97 18.11
N LEU A 57 -4.93 12.88 17.23
CA LEU A 57 -4.12 11.65 17.10
C LEU A 57 -3.28 11.37 18.35
N LYS A 58 -2.85 12.42 19.09
CA LYS A 58 -2.07 12.28 20.31
C LYS A 58 -2.94 11.76 21.45
N GLU A 59 -4.15 12.27 21.56
CA GLU A 59 -5.10 11.88 22.64
C GLU A 59 -5.72 10.50 22.41
N HIS A 60 -5.89 10.09 21.13
CA HIS A 60 -6.63 8.90 20.75
C HIS A 60 -5.76 7.84 20.02
N SER A 61 -4.51 7.66 20.45
CA SER A 61 -3.56 6.74 19.79
C SER A 61 -4.06 5.28 19.73
N THR A 62 -4.73 4.80 20.78
CA THR A 62 -5.31 3.45 20.84
C THR A 62 -6.43 3.27 19.83
N PHE A 63 -7.30 4.26 19.68
CA PHE A 63 -8.36 4.25 18.68
C PHE A 63 -7.78 4.20 17.26
N GLY A 64 -6.70 4.95 17.01
CA GLY A 64 -5.98 4.92 15.74
C GLY A 64 -5.44 3.53 15.41
N ALA A 65 -4.85 2.82 16.39
CA ALA A 65 -4.34 1.47 16.19
C ALA A 65 -5.44 0.45 15.86
N ILE A 66 -6.59 0.53 16.54
CA ILE A 66 -7.76 -0.33 16.26
C ILE A 66 -8.32 -0.05 14.87
N ALA A 67 -8.50 1.21 14.52
CA ALA A 67 -8.99 1.62 13.20
C ALA A 67 -8.05 1.12 12.08
N TRP A 68 -6.73 1.24 12.28
CA TRP A 68 -5.74 0.72 11.35
C TRP A 68 -5.86 -0.80 11.15
N GLY A 69 -5.99 -1.56 12.24
CA GLY A 69 -6.18 -3.01 12.16
C GLY A 69 -7.44 -3.40 11.38
N MET A 70 -8.55 -2.68 11.58
CA MET A 70 -9.80 -2.90 10.83
C MET A 70 -9.64 -2.59 9.33
N ILE A 71 -9.00 -1.47 8.99
CA ILE A 71 -8.74 -1.08 7.59
C ILE A 71 -7.84 -2.11 6.92
N LEU A 72 -6.77 -2.54 7.58
CA LEU A 72 -5.85 -3.56 7.07
C LEU A 72 -6.56 -4.88 6.80
N SER A 73 -7.37 -5.35 7.77
CA SER A 73 -8.12 -6.60 7.65
C SER A 73 -9.15 -6.55 6.53
N GLY A 74 -9.91 -5.46 6.43
CA GLY A 74 -10.90 -5.24 5.37
C GLY A 74 -10.24 -5.17 3.99
N ALA A 75 -9.18 -4.41 3.85
CA ALA A 75 -8.41 -4.31 2.61
C ALA A 75 -7.82 -5.67 2.19
N TYR A 76 -7.29 -6.45 3.15
CA TYR A 76 -6.78 -7.79 2.88
C TYR A 76 -7.88 -8.73 2.37
N MET A 77 -9.06 -8.73 2.99
CA MET A 77 -10.18 -9.57 2.56
C MET A 77 -10.64 -9.22 1.13
N LEU A 78 -10.74 -7.92 0.81
CA LEU A 78 -11.11 -7.44 -0.53
C LEU A 78 -10.06 -7.84 -1.57
N ASN A 79 -8.78 -7.64 -1.27
CA ASN A 79 -7.69 -7.99 -2.17
C ASN A 79 -7.57 -9.50 -2.35
N ARG A 80 -7.77 -10.28 -1.29
CA ARG A 80 -7.79 -11.74 -1.39
C ARG A 80 -8.90 -12.23 -2.33
N ARG A 81 -10.11 -11.66 -2.24
CA ARG A 81 -11.21 -11.99 -3.16
C ARG A 81 -10.89 -11.59 -4.60
N ARG A 82 -10.20 -10.46 -4.81
CA ARG A 82 -9.87 -9.93 -6.13
C ARG A 82 -8.74 -10.69 -6.82
N TYR A 83 -7.68 -11.03 -6.09
CA TYR A 83 -6.41 -11.46 -6.66
C TYR A 83 -6.11 -12.95 -6.49
N ARG A 84 -6.67 -13.62 -5.49
CA ARG A 84 -6.39 -15.03 -5.22
C ARG A 84 -6.75 -15.90 -6.43
N GLY A 85 -5.78 -16.70 -6.89
CA GLY A 85 -5.97 -17.57 -8.07
C GLY A 85 -6.03 -16.87 -9.42
N GLN A 86 -5.90 -15.54 -9.47
CA GLN A 86 -6.04 -14.75 -10.70
C GLN A 86 -4.68 -14.36 -11.33
N TYR A 87 -3.57 -14.94 -10.87
CA TYR A 87 -2.22 -14.59 -11.32
C TYR A 87 -2.06 -14.58 -12.84
N PHE A 88 -2.46 -15.67 -13.52
CA PHE A 88 -2.30 -15.78 -14.97
C PHE A 88 -3.13 -14.76 -15.73
N ARG A 89 -4.35 -14.50 -15.29
CA ARG A 89 -5.22 -13.48 -15.87
C ARG A 89 -4.58 -12.09 -15.85
N PHE A 90 -4.02 -11.70 -14.72
CA PHE A 90 -3.35 -10.40 -14.60
C PHE A 90 -2.01 -10.39 -15.35
N LYS A 91 -1.27 -11.49 -15.39
CA LYS A 91 -0.03 -11.60 -16.14
C LYS A 91 -0.23 -11.41 -17.65
N GLU A 92 -1.30 -11.96 -18.21
CA GLU A 92 -1.64 -11.79 -19.63
C GLU A 92 -1.98 -10.35 -19.99
N GLN A 93 -2.60 -9.60 -19.06
CA GLN A 93 -2.92 -8.18 -19.27
C GLN A 93 -1.68 -7.29 -19.34
N TRP A 94 -0.55 -7.72 -18.76
CA TRP A 94 0.67 -6.93 -18.63
C TRP A 94 1.82 -7.51 -19.46
N GLN A 95 1.59 -7.70 -20.75
CA GLN A 95 2.66 -8.04 -21.71
C GLN A 95 3.47 -6.77 -22.01
N GLU A 96 4.64 -6.67 -21.41
CA GLU A 96 5.51 -5.49 -21.49
C GLU A 96 6.85 -5.80 -22.13
N SER A 97 7.40 -4.83 -22.88
CA SER A 97 8.79 -4.87 -23.29
C SER A 97 9.72 -4.78 -22.06
N HIS A 98 10.95 -5.31 -22.17
CA HIS A 98 11.91 -5.29 -21.06
C HIS A 98 12.14 -3.88 -20.49
N ARG A 99 12.21 -2.87 -21.37
CA ARG A 99 12.45 -1.46 -21.00
C ARG A 99 11.30 -0.86 -20.19
N GLN A 100 10.06 -1.14 -20.60
CA GLN A 100 8.86 -0.71 -19.87
C GLN A 100 8.76 -1.41 -18.51
N ARG A 101 9.11 -2.69 -18.47
CA ARG A 101 9.14 -3.50 -17.26
C ARG A 101 10.07 -2.92 -16.20
N VAL A 102 11.30 -2.54 -16.59
CA VAL A 102 12.28 -1.95 -15.66
C VAL A 102 11.80 -0.59 -15.17
N GLY A 103 11.39 0.32 -16.08
CA GLY A 103 10.95 1.66 -15.72
C GLY A 103 9.75 1.67 -14.76
N ARG A 104 8.73 0.87 -15.03
CA ARG A 104 7.55 0.76 -14.16
C ARG A 104 7.86 0.05 -12.84
N GLY A 105 8.77 -0.93 -12.84
CA GLY A 105 9.23 -1.58 -11.62
C GLY A 105 9.95 -0.62 -10.68
N VAL A 106 10.85 0.21 -11.21
CA VAL A 106 11.53 1.26 -10.44
C VAL A 106 10.52 2.28 -9.90
N ALA A 107 9.58 2.75 -10.74
CA ALA A 107 8.54 3.68 -10.30
C ALA A 107 7.69 3.08 -9.14
N MET A 108 7.33 1.81 -9.21
CA MET A 108 6.60 1.11 -8.16
C MET A 108 7.38 1.08 -6.83
N ILE A 109 8.69 0.78 -6.88
CA ILE A 109 9.55 0.77 -5.69
C ILE A 109 9.65 2.17 -5.09
N VAL A 110 9.88 3.19 -5.91
CA VAL A 110 9.97 4.58 -5.45
C VAL A 110 8.66 5.04 -4.79
N ILE A 111 7.53 4.76 -5.42
CA ILE A 111 6.20 5.08 -4.84
C ILE A 111 6.01 4.33 -3.51
N GLY A 112 6.36 3.05 -3.45
CA GLY A 112 6.25 2.26 -2.23
C GLY A 112 7.11 2.82 -1.09
N ILE A 113 8.33 3.26 -1.38
CA ILE A 113 9.23 3.90 -0.41
C ILE A 113 8.62 5.22 0.08
N ILE A 114 8.15 6.08 -0.82
CA ILE A 114 7.53 7.37 -0.47
C ILE A 114 6.32 7.15 0.45
N VAL A 115 5.41 6.28 0.05
CA VAL A 115 4.19 5.97 0.82
C VAL A 115 4.52 5.40 2.20
N PHE A 116 5.53 4.53 2.31
CA PHE A 116 5.93 3.93 3.58
C PHE A 116 6.60 4.92 4.53
N TYR A 117 7.45 5.82 4.00
CA TYR A 117 8.20 6.79 4.82
C TYR A 117 7.44 8.09 5.08
N TYR A 118 6.37 8.39 4.34
CA TYR A 118 5.59 9.60 4.51
C TYR A 118 5.05 9.79 5.94
N PRO A 119 4.46 8.80 6.63
CA PRO A 119 4.01 8.96 8.00
C PRO A 119 5.15 9.27 8.97
N LEU A 120 6.32 8.66 8.77
CA LEU A 120 7.51 8.92 9.59
C LEU A 120 8.00 10.36 9.39
N PHE A 121 8.00 10.85 8.16
CA PHE A 121 8.34 12.23 7.86
C PHE A 121 7.37 13.22 8.51
N LEU A 122 6.07 12.96 8.46
CA LEU A 122 5.07 13.77 9.16
C LEU A 122 5.33 13.77 10.67
N LEU A 123 5.55 12.60 11.29
CA LEU A 123 5.84 12.51 12.72
C LEU A 123 7.10 13.29 13.14
N THR A 124 8.15 13.30 12.30
CA THR A 124 9.38 14.06 12.62
C THR A 124 9.19 15.56 12.49
N LEU A 125 8.42 16.03 11.51
CA LEU A 125 8.09 17.44 11.36
C LEU A 125 7.25 17.96 12.53
N PHE A 126 6.25 17.18 12.95
CA PHE A 126 5.29 17.58 13.97
C PHE A 126 5.79 17.32 15.39
N GLY A 127 6.65 16.34 15.59
CA GLY A 127 7.32 16.13 16.86
C GLY A 127 8.24 17.30 17.24
N LYS A 128 8.85 17.96 16.27
CA LYS A 128 9.65 19.17 16.49
C LYS A 128 8.78 20.42 16.77
N ALA A 129 7.63 20.55 16.11
CA ALA A 129 6.73 21.70 16.33
C ALA A 129 6.03 21.68 17.69
N SER A 130 5.95 20.52 18.36
CA SER A 130 5.35 20.42 19.70
C SER A 130 6.35 20.66 20.84
N LEU A 131 7.64 20.82 20.52
CA LEU A 131 8.72 21.06 21.48
C LEU A 131 9.20 22.54 21.47
N SER A 132 8.68 23.36 20.60
CA SER A 132 8.87 24.82 20.53
C SER A 132 7.64 25.56 21.05
#